data_70848aaf1485cfdbb4a5bb23e2bfdfbf
#
_entry.id   70848aaf1485cfdbb4a5bb23e2bfdfbf
#
_cell.length_a   1.000
_cell.length_b   1.000
_cell.length_c   1.000
_cell.angle_alpha   90.00
_cell.angle_beta   90.00
_cell.angle_gamma   90.00
#
_symmetry.space_group_name_H-M   'P 1'
#
loop_
_entity.id
_entity.type
_entity.pdbx_description
1 polymer ?
#
loop_
_entity_poly.entity_id
_entity_poly.type
_entity_poly.pdbx_seq_one_letter_code
_entity_poly.pdbx_strand_id
1 'polypeptide(L)'
;NMSKNVLTDAANEVMKVVYEEDREMLTKHLADICEGREKVHNLHYRWLDKEGMPVWINCRGIVINDQQGKAEYLIGCLNETGNKRRADNVTGLLGGPEFLAYLCSQKTPISKGFLMHVGIDDFGAINSSRGADYGNYILKSVAGCMKECLSDKQRIYHLVADQYVIVDLDASSAEDAVALKEKITDKLHNFIVAEKYEAIFSISIGVVDAATFCEGTEECRKKFEFALKQAKSMGKNGFYVFNQDDYEAFLQKGRIVAALRNAIVNNYEGFEVNYQPIVDCQTEQIIGAEALMRFSMITEE
;
A
#
# COMPACT_ATOMS: atom_id res chain seq x y z
N ASN A 1 22.97 -21.84 5.98
CA ASN A 1 23.51 -23.17 5.63
C ASN A 1 23.88 -23.90 6.90
N MET A 2 22.95 -24.68 7.44
CA MET A 2 23.27 -25.65 8.47
C MET A 2 24.12 -26.74 7.78
N SER A 3 25.41 -26.75 8.05
CA SER A 3 26.36 -27.68 7.43
C SER A 3 26.39 -29.07 8.08
N LYS A 4 25.55 -29.31 9.07
CA LYS A 4 25.49 -30.57 9.81
C LYS A 4 24.10 -31.17 9.75
N ASN A 5 23.99 -32.46 9.48
CA ASN A 5 22.74 -33.21 9.46
C ASN A 5 22.15 -33.45 10.86
N VAL A 6 22.92 -33.20 11.92
CA VAL A 6 22.52 -33.33 13.34
C VAL A 6 23.08 -32.16 14.12
N LEU A 7 22.22 -31.44 14.83
CA LEU A 7 22.57 -30.36 15.74
C LEU A 7 22.48 -30.86 17.19
N THR A 8 23.56 -30.72 17.96
CA THR A 8 23.59 -31.12 19.36
C THR A 8 22.90 -30.13 20.30
N ASP A 9 22.68 -28.89 19.85
CA ASP A 9 21.95 -27.86 20.57
C ASP A 9 21.06 -27.10 19.55
N ALA A 10 20.04 -27.80 19.07
CA ALA A 10 19.20 -27.31 17.98
C ALA A 10 18.51 -25.97 18.33
N ALA A 11 18.09 -25.78 19.57
CA ALA A 11 17.41 -24.57 20.02
C ALA A 11 18.31 -23.33 19.88
N ASN A 12 19.53 -23.39 20.40
CA ASN A 12 20.47 -22.28 20.32
C ASN A 12 20.97 -22.03 18.88
N GLU A 13 21.17 -23.09 18.09
CA GLU A 13 21.60 -22.92 16.69
C GLU A 13 20.49 -22.29 15.82
N VAL A 14 19.22 -22.67 16.05
CA VAL A 14 18.08 -22.04 15.39
C VAL A 14 17.97 -20.57 15.78
N MET A 15 18.12 -20.23 17.05
CA MET A 15 18.04 -18.84 17.52
C MET A 15 19.10 -17.92 16.89
N LYS A 16 20.25 -18.45 16.45
CA LYS A 16 21.28 -17.65 15.75
C LYS A 16 20.83 -17.18 14.37
N VAL A 17 20.00 -17.96 13.70
CA VAL A 17 19.48 -17.64 12.37
C VAL A 17 18.12 -16.97 12.38
N VAL A 18 17.43 -16.96 13.52
CA VAL A 18 16.17 -16.24 13.69
C VAL A 18 16.43 -14.74 13.79
N TYR A 19 15.64 -13.95 13.06
CA TYR A 19 15.68 -12.49 13.13
C TYR A 19 15.41 -11.99 14.55
N GLU A 20 16.14 -11.00 14.99
CA GLU A 20 16.21 -10.60 16.40
C GLU A 20 14.84 -10.31 17.03
N GLU A 21 14.00 -9.53 16.35
CA GLU A 21 12.67 -9.17 16.85
C GLU A 21 11.71 -10.36 17.00
N ASP A 22 11.96 -11.48 16.31
CA ASP A 22 11.09 -12.65 16.33
C ASP A 22 11.51 -13.69 17.40
N ARG A 23 12.69 -13.51 18.01
CA ARG A 23 13.27 -14.48 18.98
C ARG A 23 12.44 -14.65 20.23
N GLU A 24 11.92 -13.56 20.79
CA GLU A 24 11.10 -13.59 22.00
C GLU A 24 9.80 -14.38 21.79
N MET A 25 9.10 -14.09 20.68
CA MET A 25 7.88 -14.80 20.30
C MET A 25 8.13 -16.31 20.13
N LEU A 26 9.21 -16.67 19.42
CA LEU A 26 9.55 -18.09 19.20
C LEU A 26 9.94 -18.79 20.50
N THR A 27 10.72 -18.14 21.34
CA THR A 27 11.12 -18.69 22.65
C THR A 27 9.91 -18.98 23.53
N LYS A 28 8.96 -18.04 23.61
CA LYS A 28 7.72 -18.22 24.36
C LYS A 28 6.89 -19.39 23.82
N HIS A 29 6.72 -19.48 22.50
CA HIS A 29 5.96 -20.57 21.90
C HIS A 29 6.63 -21.95 22.12
N LEU A 30 7.95 -22.04 22.01
CA LEU A 30 8.68 -23.29 22.31
C LEU A 30 8.56 -23.69 23.78
N ALA A 31 8.56 -22.72 24.72
CA ALA A 31 8.30 -22.99 26.12
C ALA A 31 6.88 -23.55 26.34
N ASP A 32 5.86 -22.97 25.68
CA ASP A 32 4.47 -23.46 25.73
C ASP A 32 4.35 -24.91 25.23
N ILE A 33 5.11 -25.27 24.19
CA ILE A 33 5.21 -26.66 23.71
C ILE A 33 5.85 -27.56 24.76
N CYS A 34 6.98 -27.16 25.35
CA CYS A 34 7.69 -27.97 26.34
C CYS A 34 6.85 -28.20 27.61
N GLU A 35 5.99 -27.27 27.96
CA GLU A 35 5.08 -27.37 29.10
C GLU A 35 3.74 -28.06 28.75
N GLY A 36 3.57 -28.48 27.50
CA GLY A 36 2.37 -29.21 27.04
C GLY A 36 1.13 -28.33 26.83
N ARG A 37 1.29 -26.98 26.88
CA ARG A 37 0.21 -26.03 26.59
C ARG A 37 -0.14 -25.99 25.09
N GLU A 38 0.86 -26.24 24.24
CA GLU A 38 0.69 -26.31 22.78
C GLU A 38 1.14 -27.67 22.26
N LYS A 39 0.37 -28.24 21.32
CA LYS A 39 0.64 -29.55 20.70
C LYS A 39 1.10 -29.48 19.26
N VAL A 40 0.98 -28.29 18.65
CA VAL A 40 1.29 -28.08 17.25
C VAL A 40 2.16 -26.84 17.14
N HIS A 41 3.26 -26.95 16.43
CA HIS A 41 4.07 -25.83 16.02
C HIS A 41 3.57 -25.34 14.64
N ASN A 42 3.06 -24.13 14.57
CA ASN A 42 2.66 -23.52 13.32
C ASN A 42 2.86 -22.01 13.41
N LEU A 43 4.08 -21.57 13.12
CA LEU A 43 4.48 -20.18 13.23
C LEU A 43 5.07 -19.67 11.92
N HIS A 44 4.83 -18.36 11.70
CA HIS A 44 5.51 -17.58 10.69
C HIS A 44 6.47 -16.63 11.38
N TYR A 45 7.75 -16.70 11.02
CA TYR A 45 8.79 -15.82 11.56
C TYR A 45 9.95 -15.71 10.59
N ARG A 46 10.87 -14.78 10.83
CA ARG A 46 11.97 -14.46 9.91
C ARG A 46 13.23 -15.20 10.27
N TRP A 47 13.88 -15.76 9.26
CA TRP A 47 15.24 -16.25 9.33
C TRP A 47 16.18 -15.31 8.56
N LEU A 48 17.43 -15.26 8.96
CA LEU A 48 18.47 -14.57 8.20
C LEU A 48 19.00 -15.50 7.10
N ASP A 49 19.03 -15.00 5.86
CA ASP A 49 19.69 -15.69 4.76
C ASP A 49 21.22 -15.58 4.84
N LYS A 50 21.94 -15.99 3.77
CA LYS A 50 23.40 -15.97 3.74
C LYS A 50 23.98 -14.55 3.74
N GLU A 51 23.22 -13.61 3.24
CA GLU A 51 23.56 -12.20 3.16
C GLU A 51 23.13 -11.43 4.42
N GLY A 52 22.52 -12.13 5.41
CA GLY A 52 22.00 -11.52 6.63
C GLY A 52 20.65 -10.83 6.46
N MET A 53 19.98 -11.08 5.33
CA MET A 53 18.66 -10.47 5.06
C MET A 53 17.54 -11.35 5.63
N PRO A 54 16.47 -10.72 6.17
CA PRO A 54 15.35 -11.46 6.74
C PRO A 54 14.50 -12.13 5.66
N VAL A 55 14.32 -13.45 5.76
CA VAL A 55 13.47 -14.27 4.90
C VAL A 55 12.35 -14.88 5.73
N TRP A 56 11.11 -14.70 5.30
CA TRP A 56 9.97 -15.29 5.98
C TRP A 56 9.86 -16.78 5.73
N ILE A 57 9.73 -17.52 6.81
CA ILE A 57 9.47 -18.95 6.81
C ILE A 57 8.14 -19.27 7.49
N ASN A 58 7.48 -20.31 7.02
CA ASN A 58 6.43 -20.99 7.76
C ASN A 58 7.01 -22.29 8.31
N CYS A 59 7.10 -22.40 9.63
CA CYS A 59 7.50 -23.60 10.31
C CYS A 59 6.27 -24.31 10.84
N ARG A 60 6.05 -25.55 10.38
CA ARG A 60 4.94 -26.41 10.85
C ARG A 60 5.51 -27.69 11.40
N GLY A 61 5.02 -28.08 12.57
CA GLY A 61 5.47 -29.32 13.19
C GLY A 61 4.45 -29.88 14.19
N ILE A 62 4.66 -31.14 14.51
CA ILE A 62 3.92 -31.87 15.53
C ILE A 62 4.87 -32.26 16.67
N VAL A 63 4.34 -32.25 17.88
CA VAL A 63 5.08 -32.68 19.07
C VAL A 63 4.86 -34.16 19.28
N ILE A 64 5.93 -34.89 19.46
CA ILE A 64 5.91 -36.29 19.89
C ILE A 64 6.30 -36.30 21.37
N ASN A 65 5.42 -36.88 22.18
CA ASN A 65 5.62 -37.01 23.60
C ASN A 65 6.24 -38.36 23.98
N ASP A 66 6.97 -38.41 25.07
CA ASP A 66 7.42 -39.63 25.72
C ASP A 66 6.26 -40.41 26.36
N GLN A 67 6.58 -41.58 26.97
CA GLN A 67 5.57 -42.41 27.63
C GLN A 67 4.93 -41.75 28.87
N GLN A 68 5.52 -40.66 29.35
CA GLN A 68 5.03 -39.86 30.48
C GLN A 68 4.23 -38.64 30.04
N GLY A 69 4.07 -38.43 28.74
CA GLY A 69 3.30 -37.31 28.16
C GLY A 69 4.10 -36.02 28.05
N LYS A 70 5.41 -36.03 28.27
CA LYS A 70 6.28 -34.88 28.10
C LYS A 70 6.79 -34.79 26.67
N ALA A 71 6.90 -33.57 26.12
CA ALA A 71 7.43 -33.34 24.80
C ALA A 71 8.88 -33.85 24.66
N GLU A 72 9.10 -34.82 23.78
CA GLU A 72 10.40 -35.45 23.53
C GLU A 72 11.00 -34.95 22.18
N TYR A 73 10.17 -34.92 21.13
CA TYR A 73 10.59 -34.49 19.83
C TYR A 73 9.59 -33.47 19.22
N LEU A 74 10.11 -32.53 18.48
CA LEU A 74 9.35 -31.68 17.56
C LEU A 74 9.76 -32.04 16.13
N ILE A 75 8.85 -32.65 15.38
CA ILE A 75 9.08 -33.02 13.98
C ILE A 75 8.29 -32.07 13.12
N GLY A 76 8.96 -31.40 12.19
CA GLY A 76 8.31 -30.44 11.33
C GLY A 76 9.02 -30.20 10.00
N CYS A 77 8.39 -29.37 9.18
CA CYS A 77 8.95 -28.87 7.94
C CYS A 77 8.99 -27.34 7.96
N LEU A 78 10.04 -26.84 7.36
CA LEU A 78 10.25 -25.44 7.08
C LEU A 78 9.93 -25.21 5.61
N ASN A 79 8.97 -24.33 5.34
CA ASN A 79 8.70 -23.87 4.00
C ASN A 79 9.10 -22.39 3.93
N GLU A 80 10.02 -22.09 3.03
CA GLU A 80 10.20 -20.72 2.60
C GLU A 80 8.91 -20.28 1.89
N THR A 81 8.25 -19.26 2.42
CA THR A 81 7.00 -18.77 1.83
C THR A 81 7.34 -17.81 0.68
N GLY A 82 7.95 -18.36 -0.36
CA GLY A 82 8.62 -17.68 -1.46
C GLY A 82 7.81 -16.67 -2.28
N ASN A 83 6.48 -16.56 -2.11
CA ASN A 83 5.65 -15.51 -2.71
C ASN A 83 4.73 -14.82 -1.67
N LYS A 84 4.89 -15.10 -0.37
CA LYS A 84 4.22 -14.41 0.73
C LYS A 84 5.26 -13.77 1.64
N ARG A 85 6.21 -13.06 1.08
CA ARG A 85 7.12 -12.22 1.84
C ARG A 85 6.29 -11.13 2.48
N ARG A 86 6.16 -11.16 3.81
CA ARG A 86 5.49 -10.08 4.55
C ARG A 86 6.25 -8.77 4.43
N ALA A 87 7.57 -8.84 4.30
CA ALA A 87 8.43 -7.69 4.09
C ALA A 87 8.94 -7.65 2.64
N ASP A 88 8.96 -6.48 2.06
CA ASP A 88 9.57 -6.18 0.77
C ASP A 88 11.10 -6.30 0.86
N ASN A 89 11.72 -6.97 -0.10
CA ASN A 89 13.16 -7.24 -0.06
C ASN A 89 14.02 -6.00 -0.27
N VAL A 90 13.50 -5.00 -0.94
CA VAL A 90 14.24 -3.77 -1.26
C VAL A 90 14.18 -2.81 -0.08
N THR A 91 12.99 -2.55 0.43
CA THR A 91 12.74 -1.54 1.47
C THR A 91 12.77 -2.12 2.88
N GLY A 92 12.60 -3.44 3.03
CA GLY A 92 12.45 -4.11 4.32
C GLY A 92 11.12 -3.81 5.04
N LEU A 93 10.22 -3.06 4.41
CA LEU A 93 8.90 -2.74 4.96
C LEU A 93 7.93 -3.89 4.78
N LEU A 94 6.96 -4.00 5.69
CA LEU A 94 5.82 -4.89 5.54
C LEU A 94 4.95 -4.47 4.34
N GLY A 95 4.25 -5.43 3.73
CA GLY A 95 3.47 -5.22 2.52
C GLY A 95 2.00 -4.91 2.72
N GLY A 96 1.25 -4.83 1.62
CA GLY A 96 -0.19 -4.57 1.62
C GLY A 96 -1.02 -5.57 2.44
N PRO A 97 -0.76 -6.88 2.40
CA PRO A 97 -1.46 -7.84 3.26
C PRO A 97 -1.33 -7.53 4.75
N GLU A 98 -0.15 -7.11 5.21
CA GLU A 98 0.10 -6.77 6.61
C GLU A 98 -0.54 -5.43 6.99
N PHE A 99 -0.57 -4.48 6.06
CA PHE A 99 -1.33 -3.24 6.23
C PHE A 99 -2.81 -3.53 6.47
N LEU A 100 -3.45 -4.36 5.63
CA LEU A 100 -4.85 -4.75 5.81
C LEU A 100 -5.06 -5.54 7.10
N ALA A 101 -4.18 -6.50 7.40
CA ALA A 101 -4.24 -7.27 8.64
C ALA A 101 -4.13 -6.36 9.89
N TYR A 102 -3.30 -5.32 9.83
CA TYR A 102 -3.20 -4.34 10.90
C TYR A 102 -4.51 -3.58 11.10
N LEU A 103 -5.13 -3.05 10.06
CA LEU A 103 -6.41 -2.36 10.15
C LEU A 103 -7.52 -3.30 10.66
N CYS A 104 -7.59 -4.53 10.15
CA CYS A 104 -8.56 -5.53 10.60
C CYS A 104 -8.35 -5.99 12.06
N SER A 105 -7.14 -5.87 12.59
CA SER A 105 -6.82 -6.27 13.96
C SER A 105 -7.26 -5.27 15.04
N GLN A 106 -7.74 -4.08 14.63
CA GLN A 106 -8.20 -3.08 15.58
C GLN A 106 -9.44 -3.60 16.33
N LYS A 107 -9.38 -3.60 17.65
CA LYS A 107 -10.46 -4.13 18.53
C LYS A 107 -11.71 -3.23 18.57
N THR A 108 -11.52 -1.95 18.28
CA THR A 108 -12.58 -0.95 18.22
C THR A 108 -12.69 -0.40 16.80
N PRO A 109 -13.88 -0.01 16.34
CA PRO A 109 -14.03 0.67 15.05
C PRO A 109 -13.08 1.87 14.95
N ILE A 110 -12.39 2.00 13.84
CA ILE A 110 -11.50 3.12 13.57
C ILE A 110 -12.38 4.36 13.40
N SER A 111 -12.22 5.36 14.27
CA SER A 111 -13.05 6.57 14.30
C SER A 111 -12.24 7.86 14.13
N LYS A 112 -10.92 7.76 14.01
CA LYS A 112 -10.00 8.89 13.84
C LYS A 112 -8.71 8.45 13.17
N GLY A 113 -7.87 9.40 12.84
CA GLY A 113 -6.59 9.15 12.20
C GLY A 113 -6.65 9.29 10.69
N PHE A 114 -5.54 9.03 10.04
CA PHE A 114 -5.44 9.08 8.59
C PHE A 114 -4.67 7.91 8.01
N LEU A 115 -4.94 7.64 6.74
CA LEU A 115 -4.15 6.80 5.86
C LEU A 115 -3.53 7.70 4.80
N MET A 116 -2.20 7.73 4.72
CA MET A 116 -1.45 8.56 3.78
C MET A 116 -0.85 7.66 2.70
N HIS A 117 -1.31 7.82 1.46
CA HIS A 117 -0.82 7.12 0.28
C HIS A 117 0.26 7.94 -0.40
N VAL A 118 1.47 7.43 -0.42
CA VAL A 118 2.64 8.09 -0.98
C VAL A 118 3.09 7.36 -2.24
N GLY A 119 3.33 8.08 -3.31
CA GLY A 119 3.90 7.53 -4.55
C GLY A 119 5.04 8.40 -5.04
N ILE A 120 6.14 7.78 -5.49
CA ILE A 120 7.25 8.50 -6.11
C ILE A 120 6.83 8.93 -7.52
N ASP A 121 7.03 10.20 -7.84
CA ASP A 121 6.69 10.73 -9.16
C ASP A 121 7.71 10.27 -10.20
N ASP A 122 7.22 9.87 -11.38
CA ASP A 122 8.05 9.41 -12.52
C ASP A 122 9.05 8.29 -12.20
N PHE A 123 8.75 7.43 -11.23
CA PHE A 123 9.65 6.34 -10.85
C PHE A 123 10.02 5.43 -12.02
N GLY A 124 9.08 5.21 -12.96
CA GLY A 124 9.34 4.47 -14.20
C GLY A 124 10.45 5.12 -15.07
N ALA A 125 10.52 6.45 -15.11
CA ALA A 125 11.57 7.17 -15.84
C ALA A 125 12.94 7.01 -15.16
N ILE A 126 12.98 6.96 -13.82
CA ILE A 126 14.21 6.66 -13.05
C ILE A 126 14.75 5.28 -13.44
N ASN A 127 13.88 4.26 -13.39
CA ASN A 127 14.26 2.89 -13.77
C ASN A 127 14.73 2.80 -15.22
N SER A 128 14.04 3.47 -16.14
CA SER A 128 14.38 3.44 -17.57
C SER A 128 15.71 4.13 -17.86
N SER A 129 16.06 5.18 -17.12
CA SER A 129 17.28 5.97 -17.36
C SER A 129 18.50 5.44 -16.64
N ARG A 130 18.35 4.84 -15.45
CA ARG A 130 19.47 4.43 -14.58
C ARG A 130 19.47 2.95 -14.17
N GLY A 131 18.47 2.21 -14.60
CA GLY A 131 18.36 0.77 -14.31
C GLY A 131 17.64 0.46 -12.98
N ALA A 132 17.25 -0.81 -12.83
CA ALA A 132 16.47 -1.28 -11.69
C ALA A 132 17.22 -1.20 -10.35
N ASP A 133 18.54 -1.42 -10.35
CA ASP A 133 19.34 -1.36 -9.12
C ASP A 133 19.35 0.06 -8.52
N TYR A 134 19.42 1.06 -9.40
CA TYR A 134 19.32 2.45 -8.95
C TYR A 134 17.91 2.80 -8.45
N GLY A 135 16.88 2.30 -9.13
CA GLY A 135 15.50 2.41 -8.63
C GLY A 135 15.31 1.77 -7.26
N ASN A 136 15.88 0.59 -7.05
CA ASN A 136 15.87 -0.09 -5.76
C ASN A 136 16.58 0.73 -4.67
N TYR A 137 17.71 1.36 -5.00
CA TYR A 137 18.39 2.29 -4.10
C TYR A 137 17.48 3.46 -3.70
N ILE A 138 16.79 4.08 -4.67
CA ILE A 138 15.83 5.17 -4.39
C ILE A 138 14.67 4.69 -3.52
N LEU A 139 14.07 3.55 -3.83
CA LEU A 139 12.99 2.97 -3.01
C LEU A 139 13.42 2.80 -1.55
N LYS A 140 14.59 2.20 -1.34
CA LYS A 140 15.16 2.00 0.00
C LYS A 140 15.42 3.32 0.72
N SER A 141 15.98 4.29 0.02
CA SER A 141 16.31 5.61 0.59
C SER A 141 15.06 6.40 0.97
N VAL A 142 14.03 6.41 0.10
CA VAL A 142 12.74 7.04 0.37
C VAL A 142 12.06 6.38 1.58
N ALA A 143 12.05 5.05 1.64
CA ALA A 143 11.53 4.31 2.79
C ALA A 143 12.26 4.69 4.10
N GLY A 144 13.59 4.79 4.05
CA GLY A 144 14.42 5.21 5.18
C GLY A 144 14.09 6.63 5.64
N CYS A 145 14.05 7.60 4.71
CA CYS A 145 13.68 8.98 5.00
C CYS A 145 12.29 9.09 5.66
N MET A 146 11.30 8.37 5.11
CA MET A 146 9.97 8.35 5.69
C MET A 146 9.98 7.74 7.10
N LYS A 147 10.63 6.59 7.31
CA LYS A 147 10.73 5.93 8.63
C LYS A 147 11.30 6.87 9.70
N GLU A 148 12.32 7.64 9.38
CA GLU A 148 12.94 8.60 10.31
C GLU A 148 12.02 9.77 10.70
N CYS A 149 10.98 10.04 9.89
CA CYS A 149 9.98 11.08 10.19
C CYS A 149 8.84 10.58 11.08
N LEU A 150 8.69 9.26 11.22
CA LEU A 150 7.57 8.65 11.93
C LEU A 150 7.82 8.58 13.44
N SER A 151 6.74 8.70 14.21
CA SER A 151 6.69 8.40 15.63
C SER A 151 6.42 6.90 15.85
N ASP A 152 6.60 6.42 17.09
CA ASP A 152 6.33 5.02 17.46
C ASP A 152 4.86 4.59 17.26
N LYS A 153 3.95 5.54 17.15
CA LYS A 153 2.52 5.29 16.92
C LYS A 153 2.16 5.14 15.44
N GLN A 154 2.99 5.66 14.57
CA GLN A 154 2.79 5.62 13.12
C GLN A 154 3.43 4.37 12.52
N ARG A 155 2.82 3.85 11.48
CA ARG A 155 3.31 2.67 10.77
C ARG A 155 3.44 2.96 9.29
N ILE A 156 4.45 2.36 8.66
CA ILE A 156 4.67 2.46 7.22
C ILE A 156 4.71 1.08 6.59
N TYR A 157 4.12 0.99 5.41
CA TYR A 157 4.09 -0.23 4.60
C TYR A 157 4.49 0.10 3.16
N HIS A 158 5.12 -0.86 2.48
CA HIS A 158 5.37 -0.78 1.04
C HIS A 158 4.29 -1.58 0.31
N LEU A 159 3.52 -0.95 -0.57
CA LEU A 159 2.41 -1.60 -1.26
C LEU A 159 2.90 -2.33 -2.51
N VAL A 160 3.12 -1.60 -3.56
CA VAL A 160 3.56 -2.12 -4.86
C VAL A 160 4.36 -1.05 -5.60
N ALA A 161 5.39 -1.45 -6.31
CA ALA A 161 6.25 -0.60 -7.12
C ALA A 161 6.85 0.58 -6.34
N ASP A 162 6.35 1.80 -6.55
CA ASP A 162 6.81 3.05 -5.94
C ASP A 162 5.86 3.57 -4.84
N GLN A 163 4.92 2.73 -4.38
CA GLN A 163 3.84 3.17 -3.50
C GLN A 163 4.00 2.70 -2.07
N TYR A 164 3.75 3.61 -1.15
CA TYR A 164 3.81 3.38 0.30
C TYR A 164 2.52 3.82 0.96
N VAL A 165 2.24 3.26 2.12
CA VAL A 165 1.17 3.76 2.98
C VAL A 165 1.71 4.02 4.37
N ILE A 166 1.37 5.19 4.92
CA ILE A 166 1.60 5.53 6.31
C ILE A 166 0.26 5.57 7.01
N VAL A 167 0.20 4.93 8.17
CA VAL A 167 -1.01 4.83 8.99
C VAL A 167 -0.75 5.54 10.31
N ASP A 168 -1.64 6.47 10.65
CA ASP A 168 -1.71 7.08 11.96
C ASP A 168 -3.17 7.01 12.46
N LEU A 169 -3.43 6.15 13.45
CA LEU A 169 -4.76 5.97 14.04
C LEU A 169 -4.98 6.84 15.29
N ASP A 170 -3.97 7.58 15.72
CA ASP A 170 -4.02 8.48 16.87
C ASP A 170 -4.16 9.96 16.49
N ALA A 171 -3.89 10.30 15.23
CA ALA A 171 -4.02 11.66 14.71
C ALA A 171 -5.42 12.23 14.97
N SER A 172 -5.46 13.51 15.27
CA SER A 172 -6.70 14.20 15.67
C SER A 172 -7.30 14.99 14.51
N SER A 173 -6.51 15.32 13.50
CA SER A 173 -6.93 16.21 12.43
C SER A 173 -6.11 16.03 11.13
N ALA A 174 -6.57 16.67 10.05
CA ALA A 174 -5.86 16.70 8.78
C ALA A 174 -4.55 17.51 8.86
N GLU A 175 -4.42 18.44 9.79
CA GLU A 175 -3.20 19.21 10.05
C GLU A 175 -2.04 18.30 10.47
N ASP A 176 -2.32 17.22 11.19
CA ASP A 176 -1.30 16.22 11.56
C ASP A 176 -0.69 15.56 10.30
N ALA A 177 -1.53 15.29 9.29
CA ALA A 177 -1.06 14.74 8.00
C ALA A 177 -0.24 15.79 7.20
N VAL A 178 -0.62 17.07 7.25
CA VAL A 178 0.14 18.18 6.63
C VAL A 178 1.50 18.31 7.30
N ALA A 179 1.55 18.32 8.62
CA ALA A 179 2.80 18.41 9.37
C ALA A 179 3.75 17.23 9.10
N LEU A 180 3.19 16.02 8.98
CA LEU A 180 3.98 14.83 8.60
C LEU A 180 4.51 14.95 7.17
N LYS A 181 3.67 15.39 6.21
CA LYS A 181 4.07 15.64 4.82
C LYS A 181 5.25 16.62 4.75
N GLU A 182 5.20 17.72 5.50
CA GLU A 182 6.29 18.70 5.51
C GLU A 182 7.60 18.09 5.98
N LYS A 183 7.58 17.35 7.11
CA LYS A 183 8.75 16.64 7.62
C LYS A 183 9.35 15.67 6.59
N ILE A 184 8.49 14.90 5.91
CA ILE A 184 8.92 13.94 4.88
C ILE A 184 9.54 14.69 3.70
N THR A 185 8.90 15.76 3.23
CA THR A 185 9.38 16.55 2.09
C THR A 185 10.73 17.18 2.38
N ASP A 186 10.91 17.77 3.56
CA ASP A 186 12.18 18.36 3.98
C ASP A 186 13.28 17.30 4.10
N LYS A 187 12.96 16.13 4.65
CA LYS A 187 13.92 15.03 4.77
C LYS A 187 14.37 14.51 3.41
N LEU A 188 13.44 14.36 2.46
CA LEU A 188 13.74 13.95 1.09
C LEU A 188 14.54 15.02 0.34
N HIS A 189 14.23 16.31 0.53
CA HIS A 189 15.01 17.39 -0.02
C HIS A 189 16.46 17.33 0.45
N ASN A 190 16.68 17.16 1.76
CA ASN A 190 18.01 17.03 2.34
C ASN A 190 18.75 15.79 1.79
N PHE A 191 18.07 14.69 1.57
CA PHE A 191 18.63 13.51 0.92
C PHE A 191 19.08 13.83 -0.51
N ILE A 192 18.21 14.46 -1.33
CA ILE A 192 18.55 14.83 -2.71
C ILE A 192 19.76 15.78 -2.77
N VAL A 193 19.85 16.73 -1.85
CA VAL A 193 20.99 17.65 -1.73
C VAL A 193 22.26 16.89 -1.36
N ALA A 194 22.19 15.97 -0.40
CA ALA A 194 23.33 15.14 0.02
C ALA A 194 23.85 14.26 -1.13
N GLU A 195 22.96 13.74 -1.98
CA GLU A 195 23.27 13.02 -3.22
C GLU A 195 23.72 13.94 -4.38
N LYS A 196 23.99 15.22 -4.11
CA LYS A 196 24.44 16.20 -5.10
C LYS A 196 23.53 16.33 -6.33
N TYR A 197 22.22 16.15 -6.12
CA TYR A 197 21.21 16.16 -7.18
C TYR A 197 21.40 15.10 -8.27
N GLU A 198 22.12 14.01 -7.99
CA GLU A 198 22.21 12.89 -8.93
C GLU A 198 20.86 12.23 -9.20
N ALA A 199 19.95 12.24 -8.21
CA ALA A 199 18.56 11.86 -8.36
C ALA A 199 17.67 13.08 -8.05
N ILE A 200 16.91 13.53 -9.03
CA ILE A 200 15.86 14.55 -8.83
C ILE A 200 14.53 13.82 -8.98
N PHE A 201 13.79 13.72 -7.89
CA PHE A 201 12.44 13.15 -7.86
C PHE A 201 11.60 13.89 -6.82
N SER A 202 10.31 13.72 -6.92
CA SER A 202 9.35 14.18 -5.92
C SER A 202 8.42 13.03 -5.52
N ILE A 203 7.62 13.28 -4.51
CA ILE A 203 6.56 12.36 -4.09
C ILE A 203 5.22 13.08 -4.15
N SER A 204 4.20 12.36 -4.57
CA SER A 204 2.82 12.81 -4.44
C SER A 204 2.13 12.05 -3.32
N ILE A 205 1.26 12.73 -2.59
CA ILE A 205 0.63 12.21 -1.36
C ILE A 205 -0.88 12.43 -1.41
N GLY A 206 -1.63 11.33 -1.33
CA GLY A 206 -3.08 11.35 -1.08
C GLY A 206 -3.38 10.94 0.35
N VAL A 207 -4.29 11.64 1.01
CA VAL A 207 -4.68 11.36 2.40
C VAL A 207 -6.17 11.07 2.47
N VAL A 208 -6.55 10.03 3.18
CA VAL A 208 -7.94 9.71 3.53
C VAL A 208 -8.09 9.57 5.03
N ASP A 209 -9.29 9.85 5.55
CA ASP A 209 -9.63 9.55 6.94
C ASP A 209 -9.56 8.03 7.16
N ALA A 210 -8.90 7.61 8.24
CA ALA A 210 -8.78 6.19 8.56
C ALA A 210 -10.13 5.53 8.87
N ALA A 211 -11.12 6.29 9.32
CA ALA A 211 -12.50 5.82 9.54
C ALA A 211 -13.15 5.29 8.24
N THR A 212 -12.69 5.73 7.07
CA THR A 212 -13.13 5.22 5.76
C THR A 212 -12.98 3.70 5.64
N PHE A 213 -12.04 3.09 6.38
CA PHE A 213 -11.87 1.64 6.40
C PHE A 213 -13.11 0.90 6.94
N CYS A 214 -13.88 1.54 7.82
CA CYS A 214 -15.12 0.99 8.37
C CYS A 214 -16.26 0.90 7.33
N GLU A 215 -16.16 1.61 6.21
CA GLU A 215 -17.11 1.53 5.09
C GLU A 215 -16.90 0.26 4.24
N GLY A 216 -15.80 -0.44 4.44
CA GLY A 216 -15.40 -1.64 3.72
C GLY A 216 -14.05 -1.51 3.05
N THR A 217 -13.32 -2.63 3.00
CA THR A 217 -11.95 -2.66 2.48
C THR A 217 -11.86 -2.20 1.02
N GLU A 218 -12.81 -2.60 0.18
CA GLU A 218 -12.80 -2.25 -1.25
C GLU A 218 -13.11 -0.76 -1.47
N GLU A 219 -14.06 -0.21 -0.73
CA GLU A 219 -14.40 1.22 -0.85
C GLU A 219 -13.25 2.09 -0.32
N CYS A 220 -12.66 1.72 0.81
CA CYS A 220 -11.46 2.38 1.33
C CYS A 220 -10.34 2.36 0.28
N ARG A 221 -10.10 1.21 -0.37
CA ARG A 221 -9.09 1.08 -1.42
C ARG A 221 -9.34 2.05 -2.59
N LYS A 222 -10.58 2.14 -3.08
CA LYS A 222 -10.94 3.05 -4.18
C LYS A 222 -10.70 4.51 -3.82
N LYS A 223 -11.15 4.94 -2.64
CA LYS A 223 -10.95 6.31 -2.14
C LYS A 223 -9.47 6.63 -1.95
N PHE A 224 -8.71 5.66 -1.45
CA PHE A 224 -7.27 5.75 -1.22
C PHE A 224 -6.48 5.91 -2.53
N GLU A 225 -6.79 5.08 -3.54
CA GLU A 225 -6.22 5.19 -4.89
C GLU A 225 -6.62 6.51 -5.57
N PHE A 226 -7.88 6.92 -5.41
CA PHE A 226 -8.37 8.19 -5.95
C PHE A 226 -7.60 9.38 -5.37
N ALA A 227 -7.37 9.41 -4.05
CA ALA A 227 -6.66 10.50 -3.39
C ALA A 227 -5.23 10.67 -3.93
N LEU A 228 -4.47 9.58 -4.11
CA LEU A 228 -3.13 9.65 -4.72
C LEU A 228 -3.20 10.07 -6.19
N LYS A 229 -4.18 9.58 -6.94
CA LYS A 229 -4.38 9.98 -8.34
C LYS A 229 -4.66 11.48 -8.46
N GLN A 230 -5.49 12.04 -7.57
CA GLN A 230 -5.73 13.48 -7.54
C GLN A 230 -4.46 14.26 -7.20
N ALA A 231 -3.71 13.84 -6.17
CA ALA A 231 -2.44 14.45 -5.86
C ALA A 231 -1.49 14.49 -7.09
N LYS A 232 -1.34 13.36 -7.80
CA LYS A 232 -0.51 13.28 -9.02
C LYS A 232 -1.07 14.15 -10.16
N SER A 233 -2.38 14.35 -10.27
CA SER A 233 -3.03 15.16 -11.31
C SER A 233 -2.84 16.67 -11.11
N MET A 234 -2.59 17.13 -9.89
CA MET A 234 -2.31 18.53 -9.57
C MET A 234 -0.89 18.97 -9.97
N GLY A 235 -0.11 18.07 -10.53
CA GLY A 235 1.29 18.24 -10.84
C GLY A 235 2.16 17.41 -9.92
N LYS A 236 3.47 17.35 -10.22
CA LYS A 236 4.43 16.64 -9.37
C LYS A 236 4.52 17.31 -7.99
N ASN A 237 4.92 16.54 -6.97
CA ASN A 237 4.96 16.99 -5.57
C ASN A 237 3.56 17.40 -5.04
N GLY A 238 2.52 16.72 -5.54
CA GLY A 238 1.13 16.99 -5.17
C GLY A 238 0.77 16.51 -3.77
N PHE A 239 -0.15 17.23 -3.12
CA PHE A 239 -0.75 16.83 -1.85
C PHE A 239 -2.26 17.00 -1.94
N TYR A 240 -3.01 15.94 -1.64
CA TYR A 240 -4.45 15.97 -1.72
C TYR A 240 -5.08 15.27 -0.51
N VAL A 241 -5.96 15.95 0.17
CA VAL A 241 -6.83 15.36 1.20
C VAL A 241 -8.14 14.99 0.55
N PHE A 242 -8.57 13.75 0.74
CA PHE A 242 -9.79 13.22 0.15
C PHE A 242 -10.99 14.12 0.40
N ASN A 243 -11.73 14.39 -0.67
CA ASN A 243 -12.99 15.11 -0.65
C ASN A 243 -14.07 14.26 -1.32
N GLN A 244 -15.23 14.14 -0.66
CA GLN A 244 -16.33 13.28 -1.13
C GLN A 244 -16.97 13.83 -2.42
N ASP A 245 -17.14 15.15 -2.53
CA ASP A 245 -17.76 15.77 -3.71
C ASP A 245 -16.89 15.55 -4.96
N ASP A 246 -15.56 15.70 -4.83
CA ASP A 246 -14.63 15.45 -5.92
C ASP A 246 -14.65 13.98 -6.35
N TYR A 247 -14.79 13.05 -5.39
CA TYR A 247 -14.89 11.63 -5.67
C TYR A 247 -16.17 11.28 -6.40
N GLU A 248 -17.31 11.86 -5.98
CA GLU A 248 -18.60 11.68 -6.67
C GLU A 248 -18.57 12.23 -8.08
N ALA A 249 -18.00 13.43 -8.28
CA ALA A 249 -17.80 14.00 -9.61
C ALA A 249 -16.92 13.11 -10.50
N PHE A 250 -15.86 12.51 -9.94
CA PHE A 250 -15.01 11.56 -10.66
C PHE A 250 -15.79 10.30 -11.06
N LEU A 251 -16.59 9.73 -10.17
CA LEU A 251 -17.43 8.56 -10.47
C LEU A 251 -18.49 8.88 -11.53
N GLN A 252 -19.13 10.05 -11.43
CA GLN A 252 -20.12 10.51 -12.40
C GLN A 252 -19.49 10.65 -13.80
N LYS A 253 -18.30 11.27 -13.88
CA LYS A 253 -17.56 11.37 -15.13
C LYS A 253 -17.27 9.98 -15.74
N GLY A 254 -16.88 9.01 -14.91
CA GLY A 254 -16.69 7.62 -15.33
C GLY A 254 -17.94 6.99 -15.91
N ARG A 255 -19.10 7.19 -15.25
CA ARG A 255 -20.42 6.70 -15.74
C ARG A 255 -20.79 7.33 -17.08
N ILE A 256 -20.61 8.65 -17.23
CA ILE A 256 -20.87 9.34 -18.50
C ILE A 256 -20.00 8.76 -19.62
N VAL A 257 -18.70 8.58 -19.39
CA VAL A 257 -17.79 8.00 -20.40
C VAL A 257 -18.19 6.58 -20.78
N ALA A 258 -18.61 5.76 -19.80
CA ALA A 258 -19.09 4.41 -20.06
C ALA A 258 -20.39 4.41 -20.87
N ALA A 259 -21.35 5.28 -20.52
CA ALA A 259 -22.61 5.44 -21.25
C ALA A 259 -22.39 5.90 -22.71
N LEU A 260 -21.51 6.88 -22.92
CA LEU A 260 -21.15 7.31 -24.26
C LEU A 260 -20.53 6.19 -25.11
N ARG A 261 -19.63 5.38 -24.52
CA ARG A 261 -19.04 4.23 -25.24
C ARG A 261 -20.11 3.21 -25.63
N ASN A 262 -21.02 2.87 -24.71
CA ASN A 262 -22.11 1.95 -24.97
C ASN A 262 -23.05 2.50 -26.07
N ALA A 263 -23.42 3.75 -26.01
CA ALA A 263 -24.25 4.40 -27.02
C ALA A 263 -23.63 4.34 -28.41
N ILE A 264 -22.31 4.58 -28.55
CA ILE A 264 -21.59 4.46 -29.82
C ILE A 264 -21.66 3.04 -30.37
N VAL A 265 -21.49 2.01 -29.52
CA VAL A 265 -21.57 0.60 -29.92
C VAL A 265 -23.00 0.22 -30.34
N ASN A 266 -24.02 0.82 -29.71
CA ASN A 266 -25.44 0.60 -29.97
C ASN A 266 -26.03 1.61 -30.99
N ASN A 267 -25.32 1.88 -32.08
CA ASN A 267 -25.78 2.77 -33.18
C ASN A 267 -26.18 4.17 -32.71
N TYR A 268 -25.40 4.74 -31.76
CA TYR A 268 -25.62 6.10 -31.25
C TYR A 268 -26.95 6.28 -30.51
N GLU A 269 -27.48 5.24 -29.90
CA GLU A 269 -28.67 5.31 -29.05
C GLU A 269 -28.54 6.37 -27.97
N GLY A 270 -29.54 7.25 -27.84
CA GLY A 270 -29.54 8.37 -26.90
C GLY A 270 -28.83 9.64 -27.43
N PHE A 271 -28.25 9.63 -28.63
CA PHE A 271 -27.74 10.83 -29.26
C PHE A 271 -28.85 11.52 -30.09
N GLU A 272 -28.92 12.83 -29.90
CA GLU A 272 -29.83 13.71 -30.68
C GLU A 272 -29.04 14.90 -31.20
N VAL A 273 -29.44 15.42 -32.34
CA VAL A 273 -28.90 16.66 -32.93
C VAL A 273 -29.95 17.75 -32.87
N ASN A 274 -29.68 18.77 -32.07
CA ASN A 274 -30.50 19.98 -32.01
C ASN A 274 -29.87 21.05 -32.89
N TYR A 275 -30.67 21.78 -33.62
CA TYR A 275 -30.22 22.87 -34.47
C TYR A 275 -30.58 24.21 -33.83
N GLN A 276 -29.57 25.04 -33.59
CA GLN A 276 -29.74 26.40 -33.12
C GLN A 276 -29.65 27.33 -34.33
N PRO A 277 -30.74 28.08 -34.66
CA PRO A 277 -30.72 28.96 -35.83
C PRO A 277 -29.79 30.15 -35.64
N ILE A 278 -29.08 30.50 -36.71
CA ILE A 278 -28.30 31.73 -36.81
C ILE A 278 -29.13 32.70 -37.65
N VAL A 279 -29.45 33.83 -37.04
CA VAL A 279 -30.33 34.83 -37.63
C VAL A 279 -29.52 36.08 -37.99
N ASP A 280 -29.73 36.60 -39.20
CA ASP A 280 -29.20 37.90 -39.61
C ASP A 280 -29.90 39.02 -38.84
N CYS A 281 -29.12 39.85 -38.14
CA CYS A 281 -29.65 40.87 -37.25
C CYS A 281 -30.33 42.06 -37.99
N GLN A 282 -30.12 42.20 -39.31
CA GLN A 282 -30.73 43.29 -40.10
C GLN A 282 -32.00 42.84 -40.81
N THR A 283 -32.00 41.59 -41.26
CA THR A 283 -33.12 41.05 -42.07
C THR A 283 -34.04 40.14 -41.25
N GLU A 284 -33.62 39.75 -40.02
CA GLU A 284 -34.28 38.77 -39.17
C GLU A 284 -34.51 37.39 -39.82
N GLN A 285 -33.80 37.12 -40.90
CA GLN A 285 -33.90 35.85 -41.62
C GLN A 285 -32.87 34.82 -41.06
N ILE A 286 -33.26 33.56 -41.06
CA ILE A 286 -32.34 32.47 -40.71
C ILE A 286 -31.36 32.31 -41.88
N ILE A 287 -30.07 32.53 -41.59
CA ILE A 287 -28.96 32.41 -42.53
C ILE A 287 -28.15 31.14 -42.37
N GLY A 288 -28.40 30.39 -41.30
CA GLY A 288 -27.72 29.13 -41.01
C GLY A 288 -28.23 28.50 -39.73
N ALA A 289 -27.64 27.40 -39.36
CA ALA A 289 -27.89 26.76 -38.07
C ALA A 289 -26.61 26.08 -37.52
N GLU A 290 -26.41 26.16 -36.25
CA GLU A 290 -25.41 25.35 -35.55
C GLU A 290 -26.02 24.01 -35.16
N ALA A 291 -25.32 22.90 -35.49
CA ALA A 291 -25.72 21.55 -35.12
C ALA A 291 -25.09 21.20 -33.75
N LEU A 292 -25.90 21.12 -32.74
CA LEU A 292 -25.49 20.85 -31.34
C LEU A 292 -25.90 19.44 -30.95
N MET A 293 -24.92 18.57 -30.78
CA MET A 293 -25.16 17.21 -30.30
C MET A 293 -25.61 17.24 -28.83
N ARG A 294 -26.62 16.44 -28.52
CA ARG A 294 -27.11 16.17 -27.19
C ARG A 294 -27.02 14.67 -26.91
N PHE A 295 -26.77 14.31 -25.69
CA PHE A 295 -26.74 12.91 -25.25
C PHE A 295 -27.59 12.76 -24.01
N SER A 296 -28.58 11.88 -24.06
CA SER A 296 -29.41 11.51 -22.94
C SER A 296 -28.97 10.12 -22.42
N MET A 297 -28.45 10.05 -21.20
CA MET A 297 -28.15 8.77 -20.59
C MET A 297 -29.45 8.01 -20.32
N ILE A 298 -29.57 6.82 -20.90
CA ILE A 298 -30.62 5.89 -20.54
C ILE A 298 -30.22 5.30 -19.18
N THR A 299 -30.85 5.78 -18.11
CA THR A 299 -30.76 5.12 -16.79
C THR A 299 -31.73 3.97 -16.79
N GLU A 300 -31.25 2.73 -16.79
CA GLU A 300 -32.08 1.60 -16.35
C GLU A 300 -32.46 1.85 -14.89
N GLU A 301 -33.77 1.99 -14.61
CA GLU A 301 -34.30 2.06 -13.25
C GLU A 301 -34.16 0.72 -12.52
#